data_f4708fdcc9b16be1408bf36ec5725b56
#
_entry.id   f4708fdcc9b16be1408bf36ec5725b56
#
_cell.length_a   1.000
_cell.length_b   1.000
_cell.length_c   1.000
_cell.angle_alpha   90.00
_cell.angle_beta   90.00
_cell.angle_gamma   90.00
#
_symmetry.space_group_name_H-M   'P 1'
#
loop_
_entity.id
_entity.type
_entity.pdbx_description
1 polymer ?
#
loop_
_entity_poly.entity_id
_entity_poly.type
_entity_poly.pdbx_seq_one_letter_code
_entity_poly.pdbx_strand_id
1 'polypeptide(L)'
;LSGLAYGYSDLEPYIDGRTMSIHYSKHYLAYTNNLNKAIAGTALESQSIEEILSSLDLNNKAVRNNAGGYYNHTLFWEVMTPKKTAPQGKLLEQINADFGSFENFKNQFADAAAKQFGSGWAWLVVGQDGKLHIGDTPNQDNPLMPNMPIQGTPILALDVWEHAYYLKYQNQRPKYIDAFFNVINWDVVAQKFEKAK
;
A
#
# COMPACT_ATOMS: atom_id res chain seq x y z
N LEU A 1 4.54 15.85 1.79
CA LEU A 1 3.41 15.34 1.01
C LEU A 1 3.83 15.17 -0.44
N SER A 2 3.82 13.92 -0.92
CA SER A 2 4.15 13.64 -2.32
C SER A 2 2.99 14.02 -3.24
N GLY A 3 3.30 14.53 -4.46
CA GLY A 3 2.28 14.84 -5.44
C GLY A 3 1.69 13.60 -6.10
N LEU A 4 0.47 13.72 -6.64
CA LEU A 4 -0.13 12.70 -7.48
C LEU A 4 0.38 12.85 -8.92
N ALA A 5 0.64 11.72 -9.59
CA ALA A 5 1.03 11.70 -11.00
C ALA A 5 -0.17 11.78 -11.95
N TYR A 6 -1.40 11.82 -11.43
CA TYR A 6 -2.65 11.82 -12.19
C TYR A 6 -3.70 12.66 -11.46
N GLY A 7 -4.76 13.05 -12.16
CA GLY A 7 -5.85 13.83 -11.56
C GLY A 7 -6.77 12.94 -10.73
N TYR A 8 -7.56 13.56 -9.87
CA TYR A 8 -8.48 12.85 -8.97
C TYR A 8 -9.47 11.93 -9.70
N SER A 9 -9.91 12.32 -10.88
CA SER A 9 -10.91 11.54 -11.65
C SER A 9 -10.29 10.58 -12.66
N ASP A 10 -8.96 10.53 -12.75
CA ASP A 10 -8.28 9.76 -13.79
C ASP A 10 -8.34 8.25 -13.58
N LEU A 11 -8.63 7.80 -12.35
CA LEU A 11 -8.77 6.36 -12.06
C LEU A 11 -10.21 5.86 -12.27
N GLU A 12 -11.14 6.74 -12.65
CA GLU A 12 -12.50 6.29 -12.94
C GLU A 12 -12.53 5.41 -14.20
N PRO A 13 -13.44 4.45 -14.29
CA PRO A 13 -14.57 4.20 -13.39
C PRO A 13 -14.25 3.30 -12.18
N TYR A 14 -12.98 2.99 -11.93
CA TYR A 14 -12.58 2.01 -10.91
C TYR A 14 -12.49 2.60 -9.50
N ILE A 15 -11.93 3.81 -9.38
CA ILE A 15 -11.91 4.57 -8.13
C ILE A 15 -12.44 5.97 -8.47
N ASP A 16 -13.47 6.40 -7.75
CA ASP A 16 -14.13 7.66 -8.07
C ASP A 16 -13.31 8.89 -7.63
N GLY A 17 -13.50 9.99 -8.35
CA GLY A 17 -12.74 11.21 -8.12
C GLY A 17 -13.00 11.83 -6.74
N ARG A 18 -14.21 11.70 -6.22
CA ARG A 18 -14.54 12.21 -4.88
C ARG A 18 -13.75 11.46 -3.79
N THR A 19 -13.69 10.13 -3.90
CA THR A 19 -12.87 9.31 -3.00
C THR A 19 -11.41 9.73 -3.06
N MET A 20 -10.84 9.87 -4.27
CA MET A 20 -9.45 10.26 -4.44
C MET A 20 -9.16 11.64 -3.86
N SER A 21 -10.05 12.59 -4.07
CA SER A 21 -9.89 13.94 -3.54
C SER A 21 -9.84 13.95 -2.01
N ILE A 22 -10.77 13.25 -1.36
CA ILE A 22 -10.83 13.17 0.10
C ILE A 22 -9.64 12.35 0.64
N HIS A 23 -9.35 11.23 0.01
CA HIS A 23 -8.30 10.31 0.43
C HIS A 23 -6.94 11.00 0.42
N TYR A 24 -6.63 11.71 -0.65
CA TYR A 24 -5.37 12.43 -0.80
C TYR A 24 -5.33 13.73 0.03
N SER A 25 -6.33 14.59 -0.13
CA SER A 25 -6.28 15.95 0.44
C SER A 25 -6.69 16.04 1.90
N LYS A 26 -7.32 14.99 2.46
CA LYS A 26 -7.74 14.95 3.87
C LYS A 26 -6.98 13.87 4.66
N HIS A 27 -7.14 12.61 4.28
CA HIS A 27 -6.51 11.51 5.04
C HIS A 27 -4.98 11.53 4.95
N TYR A 28 -4.45 11.53 3.74
CA TYR A 28 -3.00 11.54 3.53
C TYR A 28 -2.33 12.80 4.10
N LEU A 29 -2.94 13.96 3.87
CA LEU A 29 -2.43 15.22 4.42
C LEU A 29 -2.40 15.18 5.95
N ALA A 30 -3.45 14.65 6.58
CA ALA A 30 -3.50 14.55 8.05
C ALA A 30 -2.38 13.65 8.59
N TYR A 31 -2.15 12.47 7.97
CA TYR A 31 -1.04 11.61 8.39
C TYR A 31 0.31 12.30 8.25
N THR A 32 0.52 13.03 7.15
CA THR A 32 1.77 13.78 6.90
C THR A 32 1.99 14.84 7.98
N ASN A 33 0.99 15.66 8.24
CA ASN A 33 1.08 16.74 9.23
C ASN A 33 1.26 16.20 10.64
N ASN A 34 0.52 15.15 11.00
CA ASN A 34 0.61 14.55 12.32
C ASN A 34 1.95 13.84 12.54
N LEU A 35 2.50 13.21 11.51
CA LEU A 35 3.85 12.63 11.59
C LEU A 35 4.88 13.72 11.85
N ASN A 36 4.85 14.81 11.10
CA ASN A 36 5.78 15.93 11.28
C ASN A 36 5.72 16.47 12.71
N LYS A 37 4.53 16.59 13.30
CA LYS A 37 4.36 17.01 14.68
C LYS A 37 4.92 15.99 15.68
N ALA A 38 4.70 14.70 15.42
CA ALA A 38 5.10 13.65 16.35
C ALA A 38 6.63 13.47 16.42
N ILE A 39 7.35 13.76 15.34
CA ILE A 39 8.80 13.58 15.30
C ILE A 39 9.59 14.87 15.53
N ALA A 40 8.95 16.05 15.48
CA ALA A 40 9.62 17.33 15.64
C ALA A 40 10.35 17.41 16.98
N GLY A 41 11.63 17.80 16.93
CA GLY A 41 12.47 17.90 18.12
C GLY A 41 12.94 16.58 18.71
N THR A 42 12.67 15.46 18.05
CA THR A 42 13.14 14.13 18.47
C THR A 42 14.26 13.64 17.54
N ALA A 43 14.93 12.55 17.95
CA ALA A 43 15.95 11.92 17.12
C ALA A 43 15.39 11.40 15.78
N LEU A 44 14.09 11.14 15.69
CA LEU A 44 13.42 10.65 14.49
C LEU A 44 13.39 11.69 13.37
N GLU A 45 13.48 12.97 13.71
CA GLU A 45 13.41 14.08 12.74
C GLU A 45 14.50 13.99 11.66
N SER A 46 15.65 13.41 11.98
CA SER A 46 16.76 13.25 11.04
C SER A 46 16.78 11.90 10.33
N GLN A 47 15.82 11.02 10.60
CA GLN A 47 15.75 9.69 9.99
C GLN A 47 14.85 9.69 8.77
N SER A 48 15.14 8.76 7.83
CA SER A 48 14.24 8.49 6.71
C SER A 48 12.96 7.81 7.22
N ILE A 49 11.90 7.84 6.43
CA ILE A 49 10.65 7.16 6.81
C ILE A 49 10.87 5.65 6.97
N GLU A 50 11.71 5.04 6.15
CA GLU A 50 12.03 3.62 6.25
C GLU A 50 12.78 3.31 7.55
N GLU A 51 13.71 4.17 7.95
CA GLU A 51 14.42 4.04 9.22
C GLU A 51 13.48 4.17 10.41
N ILE A 52 12.56 5.16 10.38
CA ILE A 52 11.56 5.36 11.42
C ILE A 52 10.71 4.10 11.58
N LEU A 53 10.25 3.53 10.47
CA LEU A 53 9.37 2.36 10.49
C LEU A 53 10.10 1.09 10.95
N SER A 54 11.32 0.86 10.48
CA SER A 54 12.08 -0.36 10.82
C SER A 54 12.53 -0.41 12.28
N SER A 55 12.73 0.75 12.92
CA SER A 55 13.12 0.86 14.32
C SER A 55 11.99 1.32 15.24
N LEU A 56 10.76 1.24 14.78
CA LEU A 56 9.58 1.74 15.48
C LEU A 56 9.36 1.07 16.83
N ASP A 57 9.13 1.90 17.87
CA ASP A 57 8.53 1.43 19.10
C ASP A 57 7.02 1.33 18.89
N LEU A 58 6.50 0.10 18.86
CA LEU A 58 5.08 -0.16 18.60
C LEU A 58 4.15 0.45 19.64
N ASN A 59 4.67 0.80 20.84
CA ASN A 59 3.91 1.47 21.88
C ASN A 59 3.78 2.98 21.64
N ASN A 60 4.62 3.54 20.77
CA ASN A 60 4.50 4.94 20.35
C ASN A 60 3.42 5.03 19.27
N LYS A 61 2.17 5.13 19.70
CA LYS A 61 1.01 5.09 18.82
C LYS A 61 0.98 6.25 17.82
N ALA A 62 1.43 7.43 18.24
CA ALA A 62 1.44 8.61 17.36
C ALA A 62 2.37 8.37 16.16
N VAL A 63 3.58 7.89 16.38
CA VAL A 63 4.52 7.57 15.29
C VAL A 63 4.04 6.37 14.51
N ARG A 64 3.59 5.30 15.18
CA ARG A 64 3.09 4.09 14.52
C ARG A 64 1.98 4.39 13.51
N ASN A 65 0.95 5.12 13.95
CA ASN A 65 -0.20 5.40 13.10
C ASN A 65 0.13 6.41 12.00
N ASN A 66 0.88 7.45 12.31
CA ASN A 66 1.13 8.53 11.34
C ASN A 66 2.29 8.24 10.40
N ALA A 67 3.36 7.59 10.86
CA ALA A 67 4.42 7.12 9.97
C ALA A 67 3.90 6.02 9.05
N GLY A 68 3.12 5.08 9.61
CA GLY A 68 2.46 4.05 8.82
C GLY A 68 1.54 4.64 7.79
N GLY A 69 0.64 5.55 8.20
CA GLY A 69 -0.29 6.20 7.29
C GLY A 69 0.40 6.98 6.18
N TYR A 70 1.44 7.72 6.51
CA TYR A 70 2.21 8.47 5.52
C TYR A 70 2.86 7.53 4.49
N TYR A 71 3.58 6.52 4.93
CA TYR A 71 4.25 5.56 4.05
C TYR A 71 3.26 4.78 3.18
N ASN A 72 2.22 4.24 3.81
CA ASN A 72 1.24 3.39 3.13
C ASN A 72 0.54 4.14 2.00
N HIS A 73 0.12 5.37 2.25
CA HIS A 73 -0.55 6.19 1.24
C HIS A 73 0.41 6.65 0.14
N THR A 74 1.64 7.03 0.49
CA THR A 74 2.66 7.38 -0.52
C THR A 74 2.85 6.24 -1.50
N LEU A 75 3.04 5.02 -1.00
CA LEU A 75 3.19 3.82 -1.83
C LEU A 75 1.92 3.56 -2.66
N PHE A 76 0.74 3.71 -2.06
CA PHE A 76 -0.54 3.47 -2.73
C PHE A 76 -0.70 4.36 -3.96
N TRP A 77 -0.39 5.65 -3.83
CA TRP A 77 -0.45 6.57 -4.97
C TRP A 77 0.52 6.17 -6.08
N GLU A 78 1.73 5.78 -5.73
CA GLU A 78 2.77 5.40 -6.69
C GLU A 78 2.44 4.15 -7.49
N VAL A 79 1.76 3.18 -6.90
CA VAL A 79 1.46 1.89 -7.55
C VAL A 79 0.17 1.90 -8.35
N MET A 80 -0.47 3.06 -8.51
CA MET A 80 -1.68 3.20 -9.33
C MET A 80 -1.42 4.07 -10.56
N THR A 81 -2.16 3.80 -11.65
CA THR A 81 -2.09 4.54 -12.91
C THR A 81 -3.43 4.46 -13.65
N PRO A 82 -3.81 5.52 -14.38
CA PRO A 82 -4.97 5.44 -15.27
C PRO A 82 -4.81 4.48 -16.44
N LYS A 83 -3.56 4.20 -16.82
CA LYS A 83 -3.25 3.36 -17.97
C LYS A 83 -3.17 1.89 -17.55
N LYS A 84 -3.94 1.03 -18.19
CA LYS A 84 -3.88 -0.40 -17.91
C LYS A 84 -2.50 -0.97 -18.24
N THR A 85 -1.90 -1.66 -17.27
CA THR A 85 -0.60 -2.32 -17.42
C THR A 85 -0.71 -3.78 -17.01
N ALA A 86 0.35 -4.54 -17.26
CA ALA A 86 0.45 -5.93 -16.86
C ALA A 86 1.87 -6.23 -16.38
N PRO A 87 2.05 -7.16 -15.43
CA PRO A 87 3.39 -7.57 -15.03
C PRO A 87 4.11 -8.28 -16.17
N GLN A 88 5.41 -8.05 -16.28
CA GLN A 88 6.25 -8.67 -17.30
C GLN A 88 7.68 -8.84 -16.81
N GLY A 89 8.52 -9.49 -17.59
CA GLY A 89 9.93 -9.66 -17.31
C GLY A 89 10.18 -10.43 -16.01
N LYS A 90 11.20 -10.01 -15.29
CA LYS A 90 11.65 -10.68 -14.06
C LYS A 90 10.58 -10.72 -12.97
N LEU A 91 9.77 -9.65 -12.86
CA LEU A 91 8.68 -9.64 -11.88
C LEU A 91 7.66 -10.75 -12.19
N LEU A 92 7.25 -10.89 -13.44
CA LEU A 92 6.31 -11.94 -13.84
C LEU A 92 6.91 -13.33 -13.62
N GLU A 93 8.19 -13.51 -13.93
CA GLU A 93 8.91 -14.77 -13.65
C GLU A 93 8.85 -15.13 -12.17
N GLN A 94 9.10 -14.15 -11.29
CA GLN A 94 9.06 -14.38 -9.85
C GLN A 94 7.64 -14.65 -9.35
N ILE A 95 6.64 -13.95 -9.90
CA ILE A 95 5.22 -14.22 -9.59
C ILE A 95 4.88 -15.66 -9.94
N ASN A 96 5.27 -16.12 -11.13
CA ASN A 96 5.01 -17.49 -11.56
C ASN A 96 5.75 -18.51 -10.69
N ALA A 97 6.99 -18.21 -10.29
CA ALA A 97 7.78 -19.09 -9.45
C ALA A 97 7.19 -19.23 -8.04
N ASP A 98 6.73 -18.13 -7.45
CA ASP A 98 6.27 -18.12 -6.06
C ASP A 98 4.79 -18.45 -5.90
N PHE A 99 3.97 -18.18 -6.90
CA PHE A 99 2.52 -18.37 -6.83
C PHE A 99 1.95 -19.35 -7.86
N GLY A 100 2.79 -19.81 -8.80
CA GLY A 100 2.40 -20.72 -9.87
C GLY A 100 1.90 -20.02 -11.13
N SER A 101 1.18 -18.92 -11.00
CA SER A 101 0.69 -18.11 -12.12
C SER A 101 0.30 -16.72 -11.63
N PHE A 102 0.14 -15.79 -12.56
CA PHE A 102 -0.41 -14.46 -12.25
C PHE A 102 -1.84 -14.58 -11.71
N GLU A 103 -2.66 -15.46 -12.24
CA GLU A 103 -4.03 -15.67 -11.78
C GLU A 103 -4.06 -16.15 -10.33
N ASN A 104 -3.19 -17.07 -9.95
CA ASN A 104 -3.06 -17.53 -8.58
C ASN A 104 -2.62 -16.38 -7.65
N PHE A 105 -1.66 -15.57 -8.08
CA PHE A 105 -1.27 -14.37 -7.34
C PHE A 105 -2.47 -13.47 -7.10
N LYS A 106 -3.21 -13.16 -8.16
CA LYS A 106 -4.38 -12.29 -8.11
C LYS A 106 -5.41 -12.81 -7.10
N ASN A 107 -5.70 -14.10 -7.13
CA ASN A 107 -6.65 -14.73 -6.21
C ASN A 107 -6.15 -14.65 -4.77
N GLN A 108 -4.89 -14.92 -4.52
CA GLN A 108 -4.31 -14.87 -3.17
C GLN A 108 -4.27 -13.44 -2.63
N PHE A 109 -3.93 -12.46 -3.47
CA PHE A 109 -3.93 -11.06 -3.07
C PHE A 109 -5.35 -10.58 -2.75
N ALA A 110 -6.31 -10.94 -3.59
CA ALA A 110 -7.72 -10.61 -3.37
C ALA A 110 -8.25 -11.23 -2.07
N ASP A 111 -7.86 -12.47 -1.77
CA ASP A 111 -8.23 -13.14 -0.52
C ASP A 111 -7.66 -12.41 0.70
N ALA A 112 -6.39 -12.01 0.67
CA ALA A 112 -5.76 -11.27 1.76
C ALA A 112 -6.49 -9.94 2.01
N ALA A 113 -6.81 -9.21 0.94
CA ALA A 113 -7.56 -7.96 1.02
C ALA A 113 -8.97 -8.14 1.59
N ALA A 114 -9.66 -9.18 1.16
CA ALA A 114 -11.03 -9.47 1.62
C ALA A 114 -11.06 -9.95 3.07
N LYS A 115 -10.05 -10.70 3.50
CA LYS A 115 -9.97 -11.27 4.85
C LYS A 115 -9.61 -10.25 5.93
N GLN A 116 -8.96 -9.15 5.56
CA GLN A 116 -8.58 -8.14 6.56
C GLN A 116 -9.84 -7.63 7.25
N PHE A 117 -10.00 -8.03 8.50
CA PHE A 117 -11.17 -7.66 9.28
C PHE A 117 -11.06 -6.20 9.71
N GLY A 118 -12.02 -5.39 9.26
CA GLY A 118 -12.01 -3.95 9.54
C GLY A 118 -11.03 -3.19 8.67
N SER A 119 -10.47 -2.13 9.24
CA SER A 119 -9.52 -1.25 8.56
C SER A 119 -8.15 -1.89 8.44
N GLY A 120 -7.51 -1.75 7.30
CA GLY A 120 -6.18 -2.27 7.09
C GLY A 120 -5.74 -2.19 5.64
N TRP A 121 -4.72 -2.99 5.32
CA TRP A 121 -4.03 -2.98 4.03
C TRP A 121 -3.68 -4.41 3.60
N ALA A 122 -3.69 -4.64 2.30
CA ALA A 122 -3.14 -5.85 1.70
C ALA A 122 -1.82 -5.50 1.00
N TRP A 123 -0.87 -6.44 1.02
CA TRP A 123 0.51 -6.21 0.61
C TRP A 123 1.06 -7.31 -0.27
N LEU A 124 1.90 -6.92 -1.22
CA LEU A 124 2.89 -7.79 -1.87
C LEU A 124 4.25 -7.27 -1.46
N VAL A 125 5.09 -8.14 -0.90
CA VAL A 125 6.42 -7.78 -0.42
C VAL A 125 7.49 -8.70 -1.01
N VAL A 126 8.73 -8.18 -1.07
CA VAL A 126 9.93 -9.02 -1.27
C VAL A 126 10.49 -9.32 0.11
N GLY A 127 10.50 -10.60 0.48
CA GLY A 127 11.03 -11.04 1.78
C GLY A 127 12.56 -11.10 1.78
N GLN A 128 13.14 -11.33 2.98
CA GLN A 128 14.59 -11.53 3.13
C GLN A 128 15.08 -12.74 2.36
N ASP A 129 14.21 -13.72 2.11
CA ASP A 129 14.51 -14.91 1.31
C ASP A 129 14.55 -14.61 -0.21
N GLY A 130 14.31 -13.37 -0.62
CA GLY A 130 14.25 -12.97 -2.02
C GLY A 130 12.96 -13.35 -2.74
N LYS A 131 12.02 -14.00 -2.04
CA LYS A 131 10.74 -14.42 -2.60
C LYS A 131 9.66 -13.38 -2.37
N LEU A 132 8.60 -13.48 -3.16
CA LEU A 132 7.40 -12.66 -3.01
C LEU A 132 6.45 -13.30 -1.99
N HIS A 133 5.89 -12.46 -1.12
CA HIS A 133 4.92 -12.89 -0.12
C HIS A 133 3.72 -11.95 -0.13
N ILE A 134 2.54 -12.50 0.15
CA ILE A 134 1.30 -11.77 0.27
C ILE A 134 0.82 -11.82 1.72
N GLY A 135 0.29 -10.71 2.22
CA GLY A 135 -0.31 -10.66 3.54
C GLY A 135 -1.14 -9.41 3.73
N ASP A 136 -1.69 -9.29 4.93
CA ASP A 136 -2.50 -8.15 5.33
C ASP A 136 -2.09 -7.68 6.72
N THR A 137 -2.35 -6.41 7.00
CA THR A 137 -2.06 -5.78 8.28
C THR A 137 -3.23 -4.90 8.71
N PRO A 138 -3.47 -4.75 10.04
CA PRO A 138 -4.54 -3.89 10.51
C PRO A 138 -4.12 -2.41 10.54
N ASN A 139 -5.11 -1.54 10.50
CA ASN A 139 -4.95 -0.10 10.67
C ASN A 139 -3.91 0.48 9.71
N GLN A 140 -2.86 1.13 10.22
CA GLN A 140 -1.77 1.66 9.39
C GLN A 140 -0.46 0.89 9.59
N ASP A 141 -0.51 -0.28 10.21
CA ASP A 141 0.66 -1.16 10.29
C ASP A 141 1.11 -1.58 8.89
N ASN A 142 2.40 -1.80 8.73
CA ASN A 142 2.97 -2.21 7.45
C ASN A 142 4.15 -3.17 7.60
N PRO A 143 4.57 -3.83 6.52
CA PRO A 143 5.62 -4.86 6.56
C PRO A 143 7.03 -4.38 6.89
N LEU A 144 7.29 -3.07 6.93
CA LEU A 144 8.58 -2.54 7.37
C LEU A 144 8.71 -2.48 8.88
N MET A 145 7.58 -2.48 9.59
CA MET A 145 7.56 -2.42 11.05
C MET A 145 8.01 -3.73 11.68
N PRO A 146 8.61 -3.69 12.90
CA PRO A 146 9.00 -4.91 13.59
C PRO A 146 7.78 -5.74 14.03
N ASN A 147 7.96 -7.05 14.13
CA ASN A 147 6.98 -7.99 14.68
C ASN A 147 5.63 -8.03 13.94
N MET A 148 5.63 -7.75 12.64
CA MET A 148 4.43 -7.85 11.83
C MET A 148 4.24 -9.28 11.30
N PRO A 149 2.96 -9.69 11.05
CA PRO A 149 2.68 -11.02 10.49
C PRO A 149 3.24 -11.21 9.09
N ILE A 150 3.46 -10.12 8.37
CA ILE A 150 4.19 -10.12 7.10
C ILE A 150 5.29 -9.07 7.17
N GLN A 151 6.50 -9.45 6.78
CA GLN A 151 7.67 -8.58 6.80
C GLN A 151 8.43 -8.66 5.47
N GLY A 152 9.00 -7.53 5.06
CA GLY A 152 9.77 -7.41 3.83
C GLY A 152 9.62 -6.02 3.24
N THR A 153 10.13 -5.85 2.03
CA THR A 153 10.03 -4.58 1.29
C THR A 153 8.73 -4.57 0.50
N PRO A 154 7.79 -3.67 0.83
CA PRO A 154 6.52 -3.58 0.09
C PRO A 154 6.75 -3.08 -1.34
N ILE A 155 6.11 -3.74 -2.30
CA ILE A 155 6.15 -3.34 -3.71
C ILE A 155 4.75 -3.08 -4.26
N LEU A 156 3.70 -3.55 -3.59
CA LEU A 156 2.30 -3.30 -3.93
C LEU A 156 1.49 -3.20 -2.65
N ALA A 157 0.57 -2.25 -2.60
CA ALA A 157 -0.30 -2.04 -1.46
C ALA A 157 -1.72 -1.73 -1.92
N LEU A 158 -2.71 -2.23 -1.19
CA LEU A 158 -4.12 -1.90 -1.39
C LEU A 158 -4.73 -1.48 -0.06
N ASP A 159 -5.24 -0.25 -0.01
CA ASP A 159 -5.98 0.28 1.13
C ASP A 159 -7.35 -0.36 1.18
N VAL A 160 -7.67 -1.05 2.26
CA VAL A 160 -8.99 -1.63 2.49
C VAL A 160 -9.73 -1.01 3.69
N TRP A 161 -9.29 0.15 4.14
CA TRP A 161 -10.11 1.02 4.97
C TRP A 161 -11.37 1.39 4.20
N GLU A 162 -12.50 1.51 4.89
CA GLU A 162 -13.76 1.84 4.22
C GLU A 162 -13.71 3.18 3.49
N HIS A 163 -12.96 4.18 4.02
CA HIS A 163 -12.81 5.47 3.35
C HIS A 163 -12.20 5.38 1.94
N ALA A 164 -11.51 4.28 1.63
CA ALA A 164 -10.89 4.08 0.32
C ALA A 164 -11.90 3.65 -0.76
N TYR A 165 -13.09 3.14 -0.37
CA TYR A 165 -14.01 2.57 -1.34
C TYR A 165 -15.49 2.80 -1.05
N TYR A 166 -15.88 3.31 0.11
CA TYR A 166 -17.28 3.31 0.55
C TYR A 166 -18.18 4.19 -0.33
N LEU A 167 -17.69 5.34 -0.80
CA LEU A 167 -18.52 6.26 -1.60
C LEU A 167 -19.02 5.63 -2.90
N LYS A 168 -18.22 4.75 -3.52
CA LYS A 168 -18.58 4.08 -4.76
C LYS A 168 -19.13 2.68 -4.54
N TYR A 169 -18.54 1.91 -3.66
CA TYR A 169 -18.80 0.47 -3.52
C TYR A 169 -19.61 0.13 -2.26
N GLN A 170 -19.80 1.06 -1.35
CA GLN A 170 -20.43 0.88 -0.05
C GLN A 170 -19.75 -0.31 0.68
N ASN A 171 -20.54 -1.30 1.11
CA ASN A 171 -20.00 -2.47 1.81
C ASN A 171 -19.39 -3.53 0.89
N GLN A 172 -19.35 -3.28 -0.43
CA GLN A 172 -18.94 -4.29 -1.41
C GLN A 172 -17.43 -4.26 -1.64
N ARG A 173 -16.65 -4.52 -0.59
CA ARG A 173 -15.19 -4.56 -0.69
C ARG A 173 -14.68 -5.46 -1.83
N PRO A 174 -15.23 -6.67 -2.08
CA PRO A 174 -14.74 -7.51 -3.18
C PRO A 174 -14.80 -6.85 -4.56
N LYS A 175 -15.81 -6.02 -4.81
CA LYS A 175 -15.92 -5.29 -6.08
C LYS A 175 -14.82 -4.22 -6.22
N TYR A 176 -14.51 -3.54 -5.12
CA TYR A 176 -13.41 -2.59 -5.08
C TYR A 176 -12.06 -3.29 -5.34
N ILE A 177 -11.85 -4.45 -4.71
CA ILE A 177 -10.63 -5.25 -4.90
C ILE A 177 -10.47 -5.64 -6.37
N ASP A 178 -11.54 -6.13 -7.00
CA ASP A 178 -11.52 -6.46 -8.44
C ASP A 178 -11.19 -5.24 -9.29
N ALA A 179 -11.79 -4.09 -9.00
CA ALA A 179 -11.56 -2.85 -9.72
C ALA A 179 -10.11 -2.39 -9.63
N PHE A 180 -9.46 -2.60 -8.48
CA PHE A 180 -8.07 -2.20 -8.25
C PHE A 180 -7.12 -2.81 -9.27
N PHE A 181 -7.33 -4.05 -9.69
CA PHE A 181 -6.46 -4.70 -10.67
C PHE A 181 -6.44 -4.01 -12.04
N ASN A 182 -7.39 -3.13 -12.30
CA ASN A 182 -7.41 -2.32 -13.54
C ASN A 182 -6.54 -1.06 -13.45
N VAL A 183 -6.13 -0.67 -12.27
CA VAL A 183 -5.38 0.59 -12.05
C VAL A 183 -3.99 0.36 -11.48
N ILE A 184 -3.53 -0.88 -11.35
CA ILE A 184 -2.19 -1.17 -10.85
C ILE A 184 -1.14 -0.74 -11.88
N ASN A 185 -0.15 0.03 -11.41
CA ASN A 185 1.00 0.41 -12.22
C ASN A 185 2.10 -0.66 -12.09
N TRP A 186 1.98 -1.70 -12.90
CA TRP A 186 2.93 -2.81 -12.85
C TRP A 186 4.35 -2.42 -13.22
N ASP A 187 4.54 -1.34 -13.97
CA ASP A 187 5.88 -0.84 -14.29
C ASP A 187 6.57 -0.31 -13.04
N VAL A 188 5.84 0.44 -12.20
CA VAL A 188 6.35 0.93 -10.91
C VAL A 188 6.57 -0.22 -9.94
N VAL A 189 5.65 -1.18 -9.89
CA VAL A 189 5.80 -2.39 -9.04
C VAL A 189 7.06 -3.14 -9.43
N ALA A 190 7.33 -3.29 -10.72
CA ALA A 190 8.56 -3.93 -11.23
C ALA A 190 9.82 -3.18 -10.82
N GLN A 191 9.81 -1.84 -10.87
CA GLN A 191 10.93 -1.01 -10.43
C GLN A 191 11.21 -1.21 -8.93
N LYS A 192 10.16 -1.24 -8.12
CA LYS A 192 10.28 -1.50 -6.67
C LYS A 192 10.80 -2.89 -6.39
N PHE A 193 10.37 -3.86 -7.16
CA PHE A 193 10.86 -5.24 -7.08
C PHE A 193 12.37 -5.31 -7.35
N GLU A 194 12.84 -4.68 -8.41
CA GLU A 194 14.27 -4.66 -8.76
C GLU A 194 15.12 -4.00 -7.67
N LYS A 195 14.64 -2.92 -7.06
CA LYS A 195 15.33 -2.22 -5.97
C LYS A 195 15.38 -3.02 -4.68
N ALA A 196 14.40 -3.90 -4.47
CA ALA A 196 14.27 -4.68 -3.24
C ALA A 196 15.14 -5.95 -3.25
N LYS A 197 15.75 -6.28 -4.38
CA LYS A 197 16.59 -7.48 -4.56
C LYS A 197 18.05 -7.28 -4.20
#